data_984878a30d89541d6f2a73512c25a6fe
#
_entry.id   984878a30d89541d6f2a73512c25a6fe
#
_cell.length_a   1.000
_cell.length_b   1.000
_cell.length_c   1.000
_cell.angle_alpha   90.00
_cell.angle_beta   90.00
_cell.angle_gamma   90.00
#
_symmetry.space_group_name_H-M   'P 1'
#
loop_
_entity.id
_entity.type
_entity.pdbx_description
1 polymer ?
#
loop_
_entity_poly.entity_id
_entity_poly.type
_entity_poly.pdbx_seq_one_letter_code
_entity_poly.pdbx_strand_id
1 'polypeptide(L)'
;GLIFVIFHSFVSIILLELVNYIQHYGLERKKENGRYERFTDLHSWNSRHISANWSTFNLGLHAEHHQSASKPYPLLSQEEKAIEMPANYSIMLIMALIPPLWFFVMDRKIDNLKTI
;
A
#
# COMPACT_ATOMS: atom_id res chain seq x y z
N GLY A 1 -9.25 -31.08 1.75
CA GLY A 1 -8.53 -31.69 0.67
C GLY A 1 -7.98 -30.70 -0.34
N LEU A 2 -7.49 -31.21 -1.47
CA LEU A 2 -6.78 -30.45 -2.52
C LEU A 2 -7.58 -29.24 -3.04
N ILE A 3 -8.87 -29.42 -3.29
CA ILE A 3 -9.75 -28.32 -3.78
C ILE A 3 -9.76 -27.14 -2.82
N PHE A 4 -9.81 -27.38 -1.51
CA PHE A 4 -9.75 -26.33 -0.50
C PHE A 4 -8.40 -25.57 -0.57
N VAL A 5 -7.30 -26.30 -0.70
CA VAL A 5 -5.96 -25.69 -0.79
C VAL A 5 -5.85 -24.81 -2.04
N ILE A 6 -6.31 -25.30 -3.19
CA ILE A 6 -6.29 -24.53 -4.44
C ILE A 6 -7.15 -23.26 -4.32
N PHE A 7 -8.37 -23.38 -3.81
CA PHE A 7 -9.28 -22.23 -3.63
C PHE A 7 -8.70 -21.21 -2.65
N HIS A 8 -8.20 -21.67 -1.50
CA HIS A 8 -7.58 -20.81 -0.49
C HIS A 8 -6.36 -20.07 -1.06
N SER A 9 -5.48 -20.78 -1.79
CA SER A 9 -4.32 -20.16 -2.41
C SER A 9 -4.70 -19.09 -3.44
N PHE A 10 -5.70 -19.38 -4.26
CA PHE A 10 -6.23 -18.42 -5.25
C PHE A 10 -6.76 -17.15 -4.60
N VAL A 11 -7.58 -17.29 -3.55
CA VAL A 11 -8.10 -16.13 -2.80
C VAL A 11 -6.98 -15.34 -2.13
N SER A 12 -6.00 -16.03 -1.55
CA SER A 12 -4.86 -15.39 -0.89
C SER A 12 -4.01 -14.58 -1.86
N ILE A 13 -3.77 -15.11 -3.07
CA ILE A 13 -3.04 -14.39 -4.12
C ILE A 13 -3.82 -13.14 -4.55
N ILE A 14 -5.12 -13.24 -4.79
CA ILE A 14 -5.94 -12.08 -5.16
C ILE A 14 -5.89 -11.00 -4.07
N LEU A 15 -6.01 -11.39 -2.81
CA LEU A 15 -5.92 -10.43 -1.69
C LEU A 15 -4.55 -9.77 -1.60
N LEU A 16 -3.48 -10.53 -1.81
CA LEU A 16 -2.12 -9.99 -1.83
C LEU A 16 -1.93 -8.98 -2.96
N GLU A 17 -2.39 -9.31 -4.16
CA GLU A 17 -2.31 -8.39 -5.30
C GLU A 17 -3.17 -7.14 -5.12
N LEU A 18 -4.35 -7.27 -4.50
CA LEU A 18 -5.18 -6.13 -4.17
C LEU A 18 -4.49 -5.20 -3.15
N VAL A 19 -3.83 -5.77 -2.16
CA VAL A 19 -3.02 -5.03 -1.17
C VAL A 19 -1.88 -4.30 -1.87
N ASN A 20 -1.11 -4.98 -2.72
CA ASN A 20 -0.04 -4.39 -3.53
C ASN A 20 -0.55 -3.23 -4.38
N TYR A 21 -1.66 -3.44 -5.07
CA TYR A 21 -2.30 -2.41 -5.91
C TYR A 21 -2.64 -1.15 -5.09
N ILE A 22 -3.28 -1.32 -3.93
CA ILE A 22 -3.66 -0.20 -3.07
C ILE A 22 -2.43 0.58 -2.58
N GLN A 23 -1.39 -0.14 -2.19
CA GLN A 23 -0.20 0.46 -1.58
C GLN A 23 0.70 1.19 -2.58
N HIS A 24 0.65 0.84 -3.85
CA HIS A 24 1.53 1.41 -4.88
C HIS A 24 0.81 2.19 -5.97
N TYR A 25 -0.51 2.33 -5.90
CA TYR A 25 -1.30 2.97 -6.93
C TYR A 25 -0.82 4.39 -7.26
N GLY A 26 -0.43 4.60 -8.54
CA GLY A 26 -0.06 5.88 -9.09
C GLY A 26 1.26 6.48 -8.57
N LEU A 27 2.02 5.75 -7.77
CA LEU A 27 3.31 6.17 -7.25
C LEU A 27 4.44 5.44 -8.00
N GLU A 28 5.19 6.18 -8.80
CA GLU A 28 6.22 5.62 -9.69
C GLU A 28 7.62 6.03 -9.24
N ARG A 29 8.55 5.09 -9.34
CA ARG A 29 9.98 5.37 -9.17
C ARG A 29 10.58 5.86 -10.49
N LYS A 30 11.35 6.92 -10.41
CA LYS A 30 12.07 7.46 -11.57
C LYS A 30 13.14 6.47 -12.05
N LYS A 31 13.31 6.42 -13.36
CA LYS A 31 14.36 5.61 -13.97
C LYS A 31 15.44 6.55 -14.53
N GLU A 32 16.64 6.47 -13.95
CA GLU A 32 17.80 7.26 -14.37
C GLU A 32 18.93 6.31 -14.79
N ASN A 33 19.53 6.54 -15.94
CA ASN A 33 20.64 5.73 -16.48
C ASN A 33 20.37 4.21 -16.51
N GLY A 34 19.12 3.82 -16.81
CA GLY A 34 18.74 2.42 -16.90
C GLY A 34 18.46 1.73 -15.56
N ARG A 35 18.59 2.42 -14.44
CA ARG A 35 18.28 1.91 -13.08
C ARG A 35 17.16 2.70 -12.45
N TYR A 36 16.30 2.02 -11.68
CA TYR A 36 15.31 2.69 -10.85
C TYR A 36 15.97 3.30 -9.62
N GLU A 37 15.49 4.48 -9.21
CA GLU A 37 15.90 5.09 -7.96
C GLU A 37 15.59 4.18 -6.76
N ARG A 38 16.27 4.42 -5.64
CA ARG A 38 16.01 3.69 -4.41
C ARG A 38 14.59 3.93 -3.93
N PHE A 39 13.99 2.92 -3.32
CA PHE A 39 12.69 3.05 -2.68
C PHE A 39 12.77 4.06 -1.53
N THR A 40 11.80 4.98 -1.48
CA THR A 40 11.67 6.00 -0.44
C THR A 40 10.22 6.05 0.04
N ASP A 41 9.94 6.87 1.05
CA ASP A 41 8.62 7.09 1.64
C ASP A 41 7.58 7.62 0.63
N LEU A 42 8.05 8.12 -0.52
CA LEU A 42 7.20 8.66 -1.58
C LEU A 42 6.71 7.60 -2.59
N HIS A 43 7.11 6.35 -2.44
CA HIS A 43 6.80 5.28 -3.40
C HIS A 43 5.78 4.28 -2.91
N SER A 44 5.18 4.54 -1.74
CA SER A 44 4.04 3.77 -1.24
C SER A 44 3.09 4.62 -0.41
N TRP A 45 1.83 4.23 -0.43
CA TRP A 45 0.80 4.78 0.43
C TRP A 45 0.89 4.16 1.82
N ASN A 46 0.79 5.00 2.85
CA ASN A 46 0.83 4.58 4.25
C ASN A 46 -0.49 4.89 4.97
N SER A 47 -0.73 4.20 6.07
CA SER A 47 -1.89 4.42 6.92
C SER A 47 -1.47 4.56 8.38
N ARG A 48 -1.84 5.68 9.01
CA ARG A 48 -1.57 5.95 10.44
C ARG A 48 -2.65 5.41 11.37
N HIS A 49 -3.68 4.79 10.86
CA HIS A 49 -4.79 4.35 11.69
C HIS A 49 -4.38 3.16 12.58
N ILE A 50 -4.25 3.42 13.88
CA ILE A 50 -3.77 2.46 14.89
C ILE A 50 -4.57 1.16 14.87
N SER A 51 -5.91 1.26 14.83
CA SER A 51 -6.79 0.07 14.83
C SER A 51 -6.59 -0.82 13.60
N ALA A 52 -6.41 -0.20 12.44
CA ALA A 52 -6.14 -0.93 11.20
C ALA A 52 -4.74 -1.58 11.25
N ASN A 53 -3.74 -0.85 11.73
CA ASN A 53 -2.38 -1.36 11.84
C ASN A 53 -2.28 -2.53 12.83
N TRP A 54 -3.00 -2.48 13.95
CA TRP A 54 -3.03 -3.60 14.89
C TRP A 54 -3.64 -4.87 14.28
N SER A 55 -4.71 -4.73 13.49
CA SER A 55 -5.37 -5.89 12.85
C SER A 55 -4.58 -6.44 11.66
N THR A 56 -3.67 -5.66 11.08
CA THR A 56 -2.90 -6.03 9.89
C THR A 56 -1.39 -6.14 10.14
N PHE A 57 -0.97 -6.31 11.40
CA PHE A 57 0.45 -6.42 11.76
C PHE A 57 1.32 -5.27 11.21
N ASN A 58 0.85 -4.04 11.36
CA ASN A 58 1.50 -2.83 10.86
C ASN A 58 1.70 -2.80 9.32
N LEU A 59 0.90 -3.54 8.57
CA LEU A 59 0.93 -3.53 7.10
C LEU A 59 0.75 -2.11 6.50
N GLY A 60 0.05 -1.24 7.22
CA GLY A 60 -0.11 0.17 6.84
C GLY A 60 1.17 1.00 6.91
N LEU A 61 2.22 0.54 7.60
CA LEU A 61 3.52 1.19 7.66
C LEU A 61 4.45 0.67 6.54
N HIS A 62 3.95 0.71 5.32
CA HIS A 62 4.50 -0.02 4.18
C HIS A 62 5.81 0.57 3.64
N ALA A 63 5.97 1.87 3.71
CA ALA A 63 7.19 2.54 3.23
C ALA A 63 8.42 2.06 4.00
N GLU A 64 8.36 2.01 5.32
CA GLU A 64 9.47 1.54 6.14
C GLU A 64 9.74 0.03 5.93
N HIS A 65 8.69 -0.77 5.73
CA HIS A 65 8.84 -2.18 5.40
C HIS A 65 9.68 -2.37 4.12
N HIS A 66 9.45 -1.58 3.08
CA HIS A 66 10.24 -1.64 1.85
C HIS A 66 11.67 -1.13 2.00
N GLN A 67 11.90 -0.15 2.87
CA GLN A 67 13.25 0.39 3.12
C GLN A 67 14.07 -0.53 4.01
N SER A 68 13.42 -1.24 4.92
CA SER A 68 14.04 -2.08 5.96
C SER A 68 13.32 -3.41 6.08
N ALA A 69 13.32 -4.22 5.02
CA ALA A 69 12.57 -5.48 4.94
C ALA A 69 12.90 -6.51 6.04
N SER A 70 14.07 -6.41 6.66
CA SER A 70 14.47 -7.26 7.79
C SER A 70 13.97 -6.77 9.15
N LYS A 71 13.39 -5.56 9.22
CA LYS A 71 12.89 -5.00 10.48
C LYS A 71 11.60 -5.71 10.90
N PRO A 72 11.53 -6.24 12.14
CA PRO A 72 10.31 -6.87 12.62
C PRO A 72 9.12 -5.91 12.63
N TYR A 73 7.94 -6.38 12.24
CA TYR A 73 6.75 -5.55 12.14
C TYR A 73 6.35 -4.74 13.40
N PRO A 74 6.59 -5.23 14.64
CA PRO A 74 6.28 -4.43 15.84
C PRO A 74 7.18 -3.21 16.01
N LEU A 75 8.34 -3.20 15.35
CA LEU A 75 9.31 -2.11 15.42
C LEU A 75 9.18 -1.12 14.26
N LEU A 76 8.28 -1.37 13.32
CA LEU A 76 8.01 -0.44 12.24
C LEU A 76 7.45 0.86 12.84
N SER A 77 8.04 1.96 12.40
CA SER A 77 7.65 3.31 12.78
C SER A 77 7.10 4.06 11.58
N GLN A 78 6.49 5.17 11.85
CA GLN A 78 5.97 6.00 10.80
C GLN A 78 6.95 7.11 10.47
N GLU A 79 7.38 7.15 9.23
CA GLU A 79 8.15 8.27 8.69
C GLU A 79 7.24 9.51 8.52
N GLU A 80 7.74 10.67 8.93
CA GLU A 80 6.98 11.93 8.83
C GLU A 80 6.64 12.33 7.39
N LYS A 81 7.49 11.92 6.45
CA LYS A 81 7.36 12.24 5.01
C LYS A 81 6.54 11.25 4.23
N ALA A 82 6.10 10.16 4.84
CA ALA A 82 5.35 9.12 4.15
C ALA A 82 4.01 9.64 3.64
N ILE A 83 3.67 9.29 2.40
CA ILE A 83 2.41 9.68 1.77
C ILE A 83 1.26 8.91 2.40
N GLU A 84 0.23 9.61 2.86
CA GLU A 84 -0.90 8.99 3.53
C GLU A 84 -2.07 8.69 2.61
N MET A 85 -2.66 7.51 2.83
CA MET A 85 -3.91 7.11 2.23
C MET A 85 -5.04 8.09 2.60
N PRO A 86 -6.02 8.31 1.70
CA PRO A 86 -7.18 9.16 1.99
C PRO A 86 -8.05 8.67 3.15
N ALA A 87 -8.03 7.36 3.41
CA ALA A 87 -8.82 6.73 4.46
C ALA A 87 -8.05 5.56 5.11
N ASN A 88 -8.66 4.93 6.13
CA ASN A 88 -8.05 3.75 6.75
C ASN A 88 -8.00 2.55 5.79
N TYR A 89 -7.14 1.60 6.09
CA TYR A 89 -6.82 0.47 5.22
C TYR A 89 -8.05 -0.36 4.83
N SER A 90 -8.98 -0.59 5.77
CA SER A 90 -10.20 -1.37 5.51
C SER A 90 -11.13 -0.66 4.53
N ILE A 91 -11.27 0.66 4.65
CA ILE A 91 -12.06 1.47 3.71
C ILE A 91 -11.39 1.46 2.33
N MET A 92 -10.07 1.56 2.27
CA MET A 92 -9.33 1.51 1.00
C MET A 92 -9.52 0.17 0.27
N LEU A 93 -9.52 -0.95 1.02
CA LEU A 93 -9.81 -2.28 0.45
C LEU A 93 -11.21 -2.36 -0.17
N ILE A 94 -12.22 -1.89 0.55
CA ILE A 94 -13.61 -1.88 0.05
C ILE A 94 -13.70 -0.96 -1.19
N MET A 95 -13.09 0.21 -1.13
CA MET A 95 -13.11 1.19 -2.21
C MET A 95 -12.43 0.66 -3.48
N ALA A 96 -11.34 -0.10 -3.35
CA ALA A 96 -10.65 -0.71 -4.48
C ALA A 96 -11.49 -1.78 -5.21
N LEU A 97 -12.48 -2.37 -4.54
CA LEU A 97 -13.44 -3.28 -5.16
C LEU A 97 -14.50 -2.55 -6.02
N ILE A 98 -14.55 -1.21 -5.95
CA ILE A 98 -15.48 -0.36 -6.69
C ILE A 98 -14.66 0.59 -7.59
N PRO A 99 -14.21 0.15 -8.78
CA PRO A 99 -13.26 0.90 -9.61
C PRO A 99 -13.63 2.36 -9.88
N PRO A 100 -14.88 2.74 -10.19
CA PRO A 100 -15.23 4.14 -10.42
C PRO A 100 -14.99 5.02 -9.19
N LEU A 101 -15.29 4.52 -8.00
CA LEU A 101 -15.06 5.22 -6.74
C LEU A 101 -13.56 5.32 -6.42
N TRP A 102 -12.84 4.23 -6.66
CA TRP A 102 -11.39 4.19 -6.49
C TRP A 102 -10.69 5.25 -7.31
N PHE A 103 -10.91 5.27 -8.61
CA PHE A 103 -10.29 6.24 -9.51
C PHE A 103 -10.67 7.68 -9.14
N PHE A 104 -11.94 7.93 -8.86
CA PHE A 104 -12.40 9.27 -8.46
C PHE A 104 -11.66 9.81 -7.22
N VAL A 105 -11.40 8.97 -6.23
CA VAL A 105 -10.74 9.39 -4.98
C VAL A 105 -9.22 9.43 -5.16
N MET A 106 -8.64 8.37 -5.72
CA MET A 106 -7.19 8.21 -5.77
C MET A 106 -6.53 9.09 -6.82
N ASP A 107 -7.14 9.26 -8.00
CA ASP A 107 -6.59 10.14 -9.04
C ASP A 107 -6.55 11.59 -8.57
N ARG A 108 -7.61 12.07 -7.90
CA ARG A 108 -7.60 13.38 -7.26
C ARG A 108 -6.49 13.55 -6.23
N LYS A 109 -6.27 12.52 -5.44
CA LYS A 109 -5.20 12.54 -4.42
C LYS A 109 -3.82 12.61 -5.05
N ILE A 110 -3.60 11.85 -6.13
CA ILE A 110 -2.34 11.84 -6.90
C ILE A 110 -2.11 13.19 -7.58
N ASP A 111 -3.13 13.77 -8.20
CA ASP A 111 -3.02 15.09 -8.85
C ASP A 111 -2.64 16.19 -7.86
N ASN A 112 -3.21 16.17 -6.67
CA ASN A 112 -2.84 17.10 -5.60
C ASN A 112 -1.38 16.92 -5.16
N LEU A 113 -0.84 15.70 -5.15
CA LEU A 113 0.57 15.45 -4.81
C LEU A 113 1.54 15.97 -5.88
N LYS A 114 1.15 15.93 -7.15
CA LYS A 114 1.96 16.43 -8.27
C LYS A 114 1.99 17.97 -8.36
N THR A 115 1.07 18.63 -7.69
CA THR A 115 0.94 20.11 -7.72
C THR A 115 1.74 20.80 -6.61
N ILE A 116 2.23 20.04 -5.64
CA ILE A 116 3.08 20.51 -4.54
C ILE A 116 4.56 20.32 -4.89
#